data_c49e90a2a08d85d3002251db931ef0f0
#
_entry.id   c49e90a2a08d85d3002251db931ef0f0
#
_cell.length_a   1.000
_cell.length_b   1.000
_cell.length_c   1.000
_cell.angle_alpha   90.00
_cell.angle_beta   90.00
_cell.angle_gamma   90.00
#
_symmetry.space_group_name_H-M   'P 1'
#
loop_
_entity.id
_entity.type
_entity.pdbx_description
1 polymer ?
#
loop_
_entity_poly.entity_id
_entity_poly.type
_entity_poly.pdbx_seq_one_letter_code
_entity_poly.pdbx_strand_id
1 'polypeptide(L)'
;MANEILINLLSEYEQKRYKAERDLEKRKTELYNKFPRLQEIESELNSAAINKAKSILSGGPKSLDDLTSKVNKLKKEKEQILIKNNISKDFLEPNYECKLCKDTGYIQSGTSASILCPCLKQKILDFSYNKSNISNLNKENFECFNPNIFSDKIEPEKYNINISPRQNILAIKDKCIDFINNFENPDYHNLLFTGNTGLGKTFISNCIANELIKNGKNVFYQTAPVLLESVIDNKFNKYKTSSQDNFYKTVLETDLLIIDDLGTECLNSMKLSELFTILNTRLLNLNNHITKTIISTNLNINNIFKNYEERIGSRIAGFYDIYYFFGDDLRFRKK
;
A
#
# COMPACT_ATOMS: atom_id res chain seq x y z
N MET A 1 -3.04 -15.54 -19.36
CA MET A 1 -3.43 -15.16 -17.99
C MET A 1 -2.74 -13.87 -17.51
N ALA A 2 -1.44 -13.78 -17.32
CA ALA A 2 -0.83 -12.52 -16.83
C ALA A 2 -1.05 -11.31 -17.75
N ASN A 3 -0.97 -11.47 -19.07
CA ASN A 3 -1.26 -10.42 -20.02
C ASN A 3 -2.74 -10.00 -20.04
N GLU A 4 -3.67 -10.91 -19.87
CA GLU A 4 -5.11 -10.60 -19.82
C GLU A 4 -5.47 -9.81 -18.57
N ILE A 5 -4.87 -10.18 -17.40
CA ILE A 5 -5.04 -9.44 -16.15
C ILE A 5 -4.56 -8.00 -16.32
N LEU A 6 -3.37 -7.82 -16.89
CA LEU A 6 -2.79 -6.50 -17.13
C LEU A 6 -3.64 -5.67 -18.08
N ILE A 7 -4.11 -6.25 -19.18
CA ILE A 7 -4.98 -5.58 -20.15
C ILE A 7 -6.29 -5.13 -19.48
N ASN A 8 -6.92 -6.00 -18.71
CA ASN A 8 -8.16 -5.67 -17.99
C ASN A 8 -7.96 -4.55 -16.98
N LEU A 9 -6.85 -4.61 -16.19
CA LEU A 9 -6.52 -3.56 -15.25
C LEU A 9 -6.21 -2.22 -15.95
N LEU A 10 -5.48 -2.22 -17.05
CA LEU A 10 -5.20 -1.00 -17.81
C LEU A 10 -6.48 -0.39 -18.38
N SER A 11 -7.42 -1.20 -18.86
CA SER A 11 -8.74 -0.74 -19.29
C SER A 11 -9.52 -0.09 -18.15
N GLU A 12 -9.46 -0.67 -16.92
CA GLU A 12 -10.05 -0.05 -15.73
C GLU A 12 -9.43 1.32 -15.41
N TYR A 13 -8.10 1.43 -15.51
CA TYR A 13 -7.38 2.70 -15.30
C TYR A 13 -7.77 3.76 -16.33
N GLU A 14 -7.89 3.37 -17.57
CA GLU A 14 -8.32 4.27 -18.65
C GLU A 14 -9.75 4.78 -18.41
N GLN A 15 -10.67 3.91 -17.99
CA GLN A 15 -12.03 4.30 -17.63
C GLN A 15 -12.06 5.28 -16.44
N LYS A 16 -11.24 5.06 -15.41
CA LYS A 16 -11.11 5.97 -14.27
C LYS A 16 -10.60 7.34 -14.69
N ARG A 17 -9.56 7.37 -15.50
CA ARG A 17 -9.01 8.61 -16.04
C ARG A 17 -10.05 9.38 -16.87
N TYR A 18 -10.73 8.69 -17.78
CA TYR A 18 -11.80 9.29 -18.59
C TYR A 18 -12.93 9.86 -17.71
N LYS A 19 -13.32 9.14 -16.65
CA LYS A 19 -14.31 9.62 -15.70
C LYS A 19 -13.84 10.89 -14.98
N ALA A 20 -12.61 10.92 -14.49
CA ALA A 20 -12.05 12.09 -13.81
C ALA A 20 -11.98 13.32 -14.72
N GLU A 21 -11.58 13.14 -15.99
CA GLU A 21 -11.54 14.18 -17.01
C GLU A 21 -12.95 14.69 -17.36
N ARG A 22 -13.92 13.79 -17.56
CA ARG A 22 -15.31 14.15 -17.82
C ARG A 22 -15.96 14.89 -16.65
N ASP A 23 -15.68 14.47 -15.42
CA ASP A 23 -16.21 15.13 -14.23
C ASP A 23 -15.57 16.52 -14.03
N LEU A 24 -14.31 16.70 -14.46
CA LEU A 24 -13.67 18.02 -14.54
C LEU A 24 -14.39 18.92 -15.56
N GLU A 25 -14.67 18.44 -16.77
CA GLU A 25 -15.35 19.24 -17.79
C GLU A 25 -16.76 19.69 -17.33
N LYS A 26 -17.49 18.86 -16.61
CA LYS A 26 -18.76 19.25 -16.01
C LYS A 26 -18.57 20.37 -14.99
N ARG A 27 -17.60 20.23 -14.06
CA ARG A 27 -17.29 21.25 -13.06
C ARG A 27 -16.84 22.58 -13.70
N LYS A 28 -16.04 22.52 -14.78
CA LYS A 28 -15.64 23.71 -15.55
C LYS A 28 -16.85 24.39 -16.18
N THR A 29 -17.73 23.63 -16.82
CA THR A 29 -18.93 24.16 -17.45
C THR A 29 -19.82 24.88 -16.43
N GLU A 30 -20.06 24.27 -15.29
CA GLU A 30 -20.84 24.88 -14.21
C GLU A 30 -20.17 26.16 -13.67
N LEU A 31 -18.86 26.15 -13.54
CA LEU A 31 -18.09 27.29 -13.04
C LEU A 31 -18.09 28.44 -14.05
N TYR A 32 -17.92 28.15 -15.33
CA TYR A 32 -17.91 29.18 -16.41
C TYR A 32 -19.27 29.81 -16.63
N ASN A 33 -20.36 29.02 -16.43
CA ASN A 33 -21.71 29.60 -16.45
C ASN A 33 -21.92 30.58 -15.29
N LYS A 34 -21.30 30.36 -14.13
CA LYS A 34 -21.36 31.29 -12.98
C LYS A 34 -20.39 32.47 -13.12
N PHE A 35 -19.26 32.25 -13.72
CA PHE A 35 -18.14 33.22 -13.84
C PHE A 35 -17.60 33.24 -15.28
N PRO A 36 -18.30 33.86 -16.24
CA PRO A 36 -17.91 33.85 -17.67
C PRO A 36 -16.50 34.39 -17.92
N ARG A 37 -16.04 35.34 -17.09
CA ARG A 37 -14.69 35.91 -17.19
C ARG A 37 -13.58 34.84 -17.00
N LEU A 38 -13.82 33.78 -16.24
CA LEU A 38 -12.87 32.66 -16.11
C LEU A 38 -12.70 31.89 -17.41
N GLN A 39 -13.78 31.72 -18.17
CA GLN A 39 -13.73 31.08 -19.51
C GLN A 39 -12.92 31.94 -20.51
N GLU A 40 -13.16 33.25 -20.50
CA GLU A 40 -12.40 34.19 -21.34
C GLU A 40 -10.90 34.13 -21.02
N ILE A 41 -10.55 34.20 -19.72
CA ILE A 41 -9.16 34.11 -19.27
C ILE A 41 -8.51 32.80 -19.71
N GLU A 42 -9.19 31.66 -19.64
CA GLU A 42 -8.65 30.39 -20.13
C GLU A 42 -8.46 30.37 -21.64
N SER A 43 -9.39 30.92 -22.39
CA SER A 43 -9.27 31.07 -23.84
C SER A 43 -8.07 31.96 -24.21
N GLU A 44 -7.90 33.10 -23.51
CA GLU A 44 -6.77 33.99 -23.69
C GLU A 44 -5.43 33.31 -23.33
N LEU A 45 -5.38 32.55 -22.24
CA LEU A 45 -4.20 31.79 -21.84
C LEU A 45 -3.81 30.72 -22.86
N ASN A 46 -4.79 29.98 -23.38
CA ASN A 46 -4.56 28.98 -24.43
C ASN A 46 -4.05 29.62 -25.72
N SER A 47 -4.65 30.76 -26.13
CA SER A 47 -4.22 31.51 -27.30
C SER A 47 -2.79 32.05 -27.13
N ALA A 48 -2.45 32.56 -25.93
CA ALA A 48 -1.10 33.02 -25.62
C ALA A 48 -0.07 31.87 -25.63
N ALA A 49 -0.45 30.67 -25.15
CA ALA A 49 0.41 29.48 -25.19
C ALA A 49 0.70 29.04 -26.64
N ILE A 50 -0.32 29.01 -27.50
CA ILE A 50 -0.18 28.70 -28.93
C ILE A 50 0.72 29.72 -29.61
N ASN A 51 0.51 31.02 -29.37
CA ASN A 51 1.31 32.08 -29.96
C ASN A 51 2.78 32.01 -29.47
N LYS A 52 3.02 31.65 -28.20
CA LYS A 52 4.37 31.45 -27.70
C LYS A 52 5.07 30.27 -28.39
N ALA A 53 4.37 29.16 -28.60
CA ALA A 53 4.91 28.00 -29.33
C ALA A 53 5.25 28.36 -30.78
N LYS A 54 4.37 29.09 -31.47
CA LYS A 54 4.62 29.59 -32.85
C LYS A 54 5.83 30.55 -32.93
N SER A 55 5.97 31.47 -31.96
CA SER A 55 7.12 32.40 -31.90
C SER A 55 8.45 31.69 -31.71
N ILE A 56 8.49 30.65 -30.87
CA ILE A 56 9.68 29.83 -30.67
C ILE A 56 10.08 29.09 -31.96
N LEU A 57 9.11 28.54 -32.67
CA LEU A 57 9.35 27.84 -33.95
C LEU A 57 9.77 28.78 -35.11
N SER A 58 9.34 30.04 -35.09
CA SER A 58 9.65 31.03 -36.13
C SER A 58 10.91 31.89 -35.84
N GLY A 59 11.61 31.65 -34.75
CA GLY A 59 12.92 32.30 -34.46
C GLY A 59 12.87 33.77 -34.07
N GLY A 60 11.74 34.28 -33.59
CA GLY A 60 11.56 35.68 -33.24
C GLY A 60 11.67 36.00 -31.74
N PRO A 61 12.78 36.62 -31.24
CA PRO A 61 12.98 36.83 -29.81
C PRO A 61 12.17 38.01 -29.21
N LYS A 62 11.66 38.96 -29.99
CA LYS A 62 11.10 40.21 -29.44
C LYS A 62 9.69 40.19 -28.85
N SER A 63 8.95 39.08 -28.95
CA SER A 63 7.56 38.99 -28.45
C SER A 63 7.39 38.11 -27.19
N LEU A 64 8.43 37.48 -26.69
CA LEU A 64 8.36 36.53 -25.57
C LEU A 64 8.13 37.18 -24.20
N ASP A 65 8.72 38.37 -23.97
CA ASP A 65 8.60 39.06 -22.67
C ASP A 65 7.21 39.68 -22.50
N ASP A 66 6.64 40.25 -23.54
CA ASP A 66 5.27 40.81 -23.53
C ASP A 66 4.22 39.69 -23.35
N LEU A 67 4.39 38.56 -24.04
CA LEU A 67 3.52 37.40 -23.87
C LEU A 67 3.62 36.83 -22.47
N THR A 68 4.82 36.75 -21.90
CA THR A 68 5.02 36.24 -20.54
C THR A 68 4.39 37.17 -19.50
N SER A 69 4.52 38.51 -19.68
CA SER A 69 3.86 39.49 -18.84
C SER A 69 2.33 39.37 -18.90
N LYS A 70 1.75 39.22 -20.13
CA LYS A 70 0.30 39.03 -20.32
C LYS A 70 -0.18 37.75 -19.64
N VAL A 71 0.51 36.62 -19.82
CA VAL A 71 0.18 35.34 -19.18
C VAL A 71 0.20 35.48 -17.66
N ASN A 72 1.19 36.16 -17.08
CA ASN A 72 1.29 36.35 -15.64
C ASN A 72 0.15 37.24 -15.08
N LYS A 73 -0.28 38.25 -15.82
CA LYS A 73 -1.46 39.07 -15.46
C LYS A 73 -2.74 38.24 -15.46
N LEU A 74 -2.97 37.47 -16.50
CA LEU A 74 -4.15 36.60 -16.62
C LEU A 74 -4.20 35.52 -15.53
N LYS A 75 -3.05 34.92 -15.20
CA LYS A 75 -2.96 33.96 -14.10
C LYS A 75 -3.31 34.60 -12.75
N LYS A 76 -2.82 35.81 -12.47
CA LYS A 76 -3.15 36.54 -11.25
C LYS A 76 -4.63 36.90 -11.20
N GLU A 77 -5.22 37.35 -12.31
CA GLU A 77 -6.64 37.66 -12.37
C GLU A 77 -7.48 36.41 -12.11
N LYS A 78 -7.15 35.27 -12.74
CA LYS A 78 -7.79 33.98 -12.47
C LYS A 78 -7.72 33.62 -10.99
N GLU A 79 -6.55 33.73 -10.38
CA GLU A 79 -6.32 33.40 -8.96
C GLU A 79 -7.16 34.31 -8.04
N GLN A 80 -7.24 35.60 -8.34
CA GLN A 80 -8.06 36.55 -7.55
C GLN A 80 -9.55 36.20 -7.63
N ILE A 81 -10.06 35.82 -8.81
CA ILE A 81 -11.47 35.41 -8.97
C ILE A 81 -11.75 34.13 -8.16
N LEU A 82 -10.85 33.16 -8.19
CA LEU A 82 -11.00 31.91 -7.44
C LEU A 82 -11.00 32.16 -5.92
N ILE A 83 -10.04 32.94 -5.43
CA ILE A 83 -9.94 33.30 -3.99
C ILE A 83 -11.16 34.06 -3.52
N LYS A 84 -11.58 35.08 -4.28
CA LYS A 84 -12.74 35.92 -3.93
C LYS A 84 -14.04 35.10 -3.79
N ASN A 85 -14.13 34.00 -4.50
CA ASN A 85 -15.33 33.13 -4.50
C ASN A 85 -15.13 31.84 -3.68
N ASN A 86 -14.07 31.73 -2.87
CA ASN A 86 -13.74 30.57 -2.05
C ASN A 86 -13.62 29.26 -2.86
N ILE A 87 -13.14 29.32 -4.09
CA ILE A 87 -12.94 28.16 -4.95
C ILE A 87 -11.49 27.71 -4.83
N SER A 88 -11.27 26.45 -4.45
CA SER A 88 -9.90 25.90 -4.37
C SER A 88 -9.26 25.78 -5.76
N LYS A 89 -7.93 25.89 -5.84
CA LYS A 89 -7.20 25.71 -7.10
C LYS A 89 -7.42 24.31 -7.67
N ASP A 90 -7.52 23.30 -6.82
CA ASP A 90 -7.70 21.88 -7.19
C ASP A 90 -9.08 21.63 -7.82
N PHE A 91 -10.04 22.56 -7.68
CA PHE A 91 -11.37 22.43 -8.28
C PHE A 91 -11.31 22.36 -9.81
N LEU A 92 -10.30 22.99 -10.39
CA LEU A 92 -10.05 23.02 -11.84
C LEU A 92 -9.02 21.97 -12.31
N GLU A 93 -8.71 21.00 -11.46
CA GLU A 93 -7.84 19.87 -11.81
C GLU A 93 -8.63 18.55 -11.80
N PRO A 94 -8.22 17.56 -12.65
CA PRO A 94 -8.84 16.24 -12.60
C PRO A 94 -8.58 15.57 -11.26
N ASN A 95 -9.61 14.95 -10.69
CA ASN A 95 -9.47 14.24 -9.43
C ASN A 95 -9.11 12.77 -9.70
N TYR A 96 -7.81 12.52 -9.93
CA TYR A 96 -7.29 11.17 -10.12
C TYR A 96 -7.20 10.40 -8.81
N GLU A 97 -7.52 9.10 -8.82
CA GLU A 97 -7.37 8.22 -7.65
C GLU A 97 -5.90 8.08 -7.26
N CYS A 98 -5.03 7.84 -8.23
CA CYS A 98 -3.59 7.81 -8.01
C CYS A 98 -2.93 9.12 -8.45
N LYS A 99 -2.51 9.93 -7.50
CA LYS A 99 -1.82 11.21 -7.80
C LYS A 99 -0.46 11.00 -8.46
N LEU A 100 0.19 9.85 -8.23
CA LEU A 100 1.53 9.56 -8.73
C LEU A 100 1.52 9.30 -10.24
N CYS A 101 0.68 8.39 -10.72
CA CYS A 101 0.59 8.06 -12.14
C CYS A 101 -0.58 8.77 -12.86
N LYS A 102 -1.43 9.51 -12.15
CA LYS A 102 -2.64 10.15 -12.68
C LYS A 102 -3.52 9.14 -13.44
N ASP A 103 -3.72 7.99 -12.81
CA ASP A 103 -4.49 6.86 -13.33
C ASP A 103 -4.04 6.34 -14.72
N THR A 104 -2.74 6.44 -15.04
CA THR A 104 -2.15 5.80 -16.21
C THR A 104 -1.61 4.41 -15.91
N GLY A 105 -1.39 4.07 -14.64
CA GLY A 105 -0.73 2.84 -14.21
C GLY A 105 0.80 2.85 -14.39
N TYR A 106 1.37 3.88 -15.03
CA TYR A 106 2.80 3.99 -15.32
C TYR A 106 3.39 5.30 -14.81
N ILE A 107 4.65 5.26 -14.39
CA ILE A 107 5.45 6.43 -14.03
C ILE A 107 6.75 6.44 -14.83
N GLN A 108 7.27 7.63 -15.12
CA GLN A 108 8.57 7.78 -15.75
C GLN A 108 9.66 7.61 -14.70
N SER A 109 10.57 6.68 -14.90
CA SER A 109 11.85 6.61 -14.20
C SER A 109 12.82 7.54 -14.92
N GLY A 110 13.72 8.23 -14.20
CA GLY A 110 14.63 9.24 -14.75
C GLY A 110 15.49 8.83 -15.97
N THR A 111 15.41 7.59 -16.41
CA THR A 111 15.79 7.04 -17.71
C THR A 111 14.52 6.93 -18.55
N SER A 112 14.59 7.06 -19.86
CA SER A 112 13.45 7.06 -20.83
C SER A 112 12.48 5.86 -20.74
N ALA A 113 12.58 5.02 -19.73
CA ALA A 113 11.76 3.83 -19.53
C ALA A 113 10.56 4.11 -18.60
N SER A 114 9.36 3.75 -19.05
CA SER A 114 8.16 3.71 -18.23
C SER A 114 8.17 2.47 -17.35
N ILE A 115 7.99 2.66 -16.03
CA ILE A 115 7.85 1.56 -15.06
C ILE A 115 6.43 1.50 -14.52
N LEU A 116 5.99 0.33 -14.07
CA LEU A 116 4.69 0.17 -13.44
C LEU A 116 4.61 1.00 -12.16
N CYS A 117 3.54 1.77 -12.03
CA CYS A 117 3.24 2.49 -10.79
C CYS A 117 2.98 1.50 -9.64
N PRO A 118 3.38 1.81 -8.39
CA PRO A 118 3.07 0.98 -7.22
C PRO A 118 1.59 0.62 -7.11
N CYS A 119 0.68 1.56 -7.43
CA CYS A 119 -0.76 1.30 -7.40
C CYS A 119 -1.19 0.20 -8.37
N LEU A 120 -0.62 0.14 -9.58
CA LEU A 120 -0.92 -0.92 -10.54
C LEU A 120 -0.24 -2.23 -10.15
N LYS A 121 1.01 -2.17 -9.64
CA LYS A 121 1.68 -3.36 -9.08
C LYS A 121 0.84 -4.00 -7.97
N GLN A 122 0.33 -3.19 -7.03
CA GLN A 122 -0.52 -3.70 -5.95
C GLN A 122 -1.80 -4.34 -6.50
N LYS A 123 -2.49 -3.74 -7.46
CA LYS A 123 -3.68 -4.35 -8.07
C LYS A 123 -3.39 -5.68 -8.76
N ILE A 124 -2.24 -5.80 -9.43
CA ILE A 124 -1.80 -7.07 -10.01
C ILE A 124 -1.60 -8.12 -8.91
N LEU A 125 -0.96 -7.76 -7.79
CA LEU A 125 -0.78 -8.65 -6.63
C LEU A 125 -2.13 -9.08 -6.03
N ASP A 126 -3.03 -8.12 -5.82
CA ASP A 126 -4.36 -8.36 -5.25
C ASP A 126 -5.16 -9.31 -6.14
N PHE A 127 -5.13 -9.09 -7.43
CA PHE A 127 -5.84 -9.95 -8.38
C PHE A 127 -5.23 -11.35 -8.49
N SER A 128 -3.90 -11.45 -8.48
CA SER A 128 -3.20 -12.71 -8.70
C SER A 128 -3.10 -13.57 -7.45
N TYR A 129 -2.95 -12.97 -6.26
CA TYR A 129 -2.53 -13.68 -5.06
C TYR A 129 -3.29 -13.30 -3.78
N ASN A 130 -3.73 -12.05 -3.62
CA ASN A 130 -4.30 -11.56 -2.37
C ASN A 130 -5.83 -11.64 -2.31
N LYS A 131 -6.47 -12.18 -3.34
CA LYS A 131 -7.92 -12.07 -3.64
C LYS A 131 -8.86 -12.42 -2.49
N SER A 132 -8.43 -13.28 -1.56
CA SER A 132 -9.22 -13.71 -0.40
C SER A 132 -8.89 -12.96 0.89
N ASN A 133 -7.68 -12.42 1.02
CA ASN A 133 -7.12 -11.96 2.29
C ASN A 133 -7.14 -10.42 2.46
N ILE A 134 -7.02 -9.67 1.36
CA ILE A 134 -7.01 -8.19 1.37
C ILE A 134 -8.37 -7.58 0.97
N SER A 135 -9.38 -8.38 0.68
CA SER A 135 -10.70 -7.90 0.23
C SER A 135 -11.43 -6.98 1.23
N ASN A 136 -11.04 -6.99 2.49
CA ASN A 136 -11.68 -6.23 3.58
C ASN A 136 -10.91 -4.98 4.02
N LEU A 137 -9.87 -4.54 3.31
CA LEU A 137 -9.05 -3.38 3.72
C LEU A 137 -9.87 -2.11 4.00
N ASN A 138 -10.98 -1.90 3.30
CA ASN A 138 -11.86 -0.77 3.55
C ASN A 138 -12.54 -0.82 4.94
N LYS A 139 -12.66 -2.01 5.54
CA LYS A 139 -13.26 -2.23 6.86
C LYS A 139 -12.22 -2.50 7.94
N GLU A 140 -11.03 -2.91 7.56
CA GLU A 140 -9.92 -3.29 8.44
C GLU A 140 -8.79 -2.28 8.30
N ASN A 141 -9.01 -1.10 8.89
CA ASN A 141 -8.09 0.03 8.94
C ASN A 141 -8.09 0.66 10.33
N PHE A 142 -7.13 1.53 10.63
CA PHE A 142 -7.02 2.17 11.94
C PHE A 142 -8.18 3.13 12.26
N GLU A 143 -8.92 3.62 11.28
CA GLU A 143 -10.11 4.45 11.50
C GLU A 143 -11.27 3.62 12.07
N CYS A 144 -11.36 2.33 11.65
CA CYS A 144 -12.35 1.37 12.15
C CYS A 144 -11.91 0.68 13.45
N PHE A 145 -10.71 0.98 13.96
CA PHE A 145 -10.19 0.38 15.19
C PHE A 145 -10.98 0.84 16.41
N ASN A 146 -11.64 -0.10 17.09
CA ASN A 146 -12.39 0.17 18.31
C ASN A 146 -11.74 -0.53 19.53
N PRO A 147 -11.01 0.21 20.38
CA PRO A 147 -10.36 -0.39 21.58
C PRO A 147 -11.37 -0.85 22.64
N ASN A 148 -12.62 -0.35 22.61
CA ASN A 148 -13.63 -0.66 23.61
C ASN A 148 -14.15 -2.10 23.55
N ILE A 149 -13.87 -2.81 22.44
CA ILE A 149 -14.16 -4.24 22.37
C ILE A 149 -13.22 -5.10 23.22
N PHE A 150 -12.07 -4.55 23.65
CA PHE A 150 -11.13 -5.22 24.54
C PHE A 150 -11.47 -4.93 26.02
N SER A 151 -11.24 -5.92 26.88
CA SER A 151 -11.47 -5.76 28.33
C SER A 151 -10.52 -4.75 28.94
N ASP A 152 -11.06 -3.90 29.83
CA ASP A 152 -10.27 -2.94 30.59
C ASP A 152 -9.86 -3.52 31.98
N LYS A 153 -10.30 -4.74 32.29
CA LYS A 153 -9.96 -5.41 33.53
C LYS A 153 -8.53 -5.94 33.48
N ILE A 154 -7.77 -5.69 34.54
CA ILE A 154 -6.45 -6.26 34.75
C ILE A 154 -6.65 -7.60 35.47
N GLU A 155 -6.21 -8.70 34.85
CA GLU A 155 -6.38 -10.07 35.35
C GLU A 155 -5.00 -10.76 35.36
N PRO A 156 -4.13 -10.45 36.36
CA PRO A 156 -2.75 -10.97 36.42
C PRO A 156 -2.72 -12.47 36.57
N GLU A 157 -3.65 -13.04 37.32
CA GLU A 157 -3.76 -14.50 37.53
C GLU A 157 -4.04 -15.26 36.23
N LYS A 158 -4.77 -14.64 35.28
CA LYS A 158 -5.15 -15.27 34.05
C LYS A 158 -4.10 -15.10 32.94
N TYR A 159 -3.47 -13.94 32.88
CA TYR A 159 -2.59 -13.58 31.76
C TYR A 159 -1.12 -13.44 32.17
N ASN A 160 -0.82 -13.45 33.44
CA ASN A 160 0.51 -13.22 34.00
C ASN A 160 1.12 -11.85 33.60
N ILE A 161 0.25 -10.86 33.41
CA ILE A 161 0.58 -9.51 32.90
C ILE A 161 -0.22 -8.48 33.72
N ASN A 162 0.43 -7.36 34.10
CA ASN A 162 -0.14 -6.32 34.96
C ASN A 162 -0.77 -5.14 34.20
N ILE A 163 -1.22 -5.35 32.96
CA ILE A 163 -1.96 -4.37 32.17
C ILE A 163 -3.24 -5.04 31.63
N SER A 164 -4.24 -4.22 31.27
CA SER A 164 -5.45 -4.74 30.68
C SER A 164 -5.27 -5.10 29.19
N PRO A 165 -6.10 -6.02 28.63
CA PRO A 165 -6.09 -6.28 27.18
C PRO A 165 -6.27 -5.02 26.35
N ARG A 166 -7.08 -4.03 26.81
CA ARG A 166 -7.27 -2.75 26.14
C ARG A 166 -6.00 -1.90 26.14
N GLN A 167 -5.33 -1.78 27.26
CA GLN A 167 -4.04 -1.06 27.34
C GLN A 167 -2.99 -1.70 26.43
N ASN A 168 -2.93 -3.03 26.41
CA ASN A 168 -2.00 -3.76 25.57
C ASN A 168 -2.23 -3.51 24.08
N ILE A 169 -3.47 -3.62 23.60
CA ILE A 169 -3.76 -3.42 22.17
C ILE A 169 -3.56 -1.97 21.73
N LEU A 170 -3.77 -0.99 22.61
CA LEU A 170 -3.45 0.41 22.34
C LEU A 170 -1.93 0.60 22.20
N ALA A 171 -1.15 0.03 23.11
CA ALA A 171 0.31 0.07 23.01
C ALA A 171 0.82 -0.61 21.72
N ILE A 172 0.26 -1.77 21.36
CA ILE A 172 0.58 -2.46 20.10
C ILE A 172 0.24 -1.57 18.90
N LYS A 173 -0.95 -0.94 18.88
CA LYS A 173 -1.36 -0.02 17.82
C LYS A 173 -0.34 1.12 17.64
N ASP A 174 0.08 1.75 18.74
CA ASP A 174 1.04 2.86 18.69
C ASP A 174 2.40 2.40 18.12
N LYS A 175 2.86 1.21 18.48
CA LYS A 175 4.06 0.59 17.90
C LYS A 175 3.90 0.25 16.42
N CYS A 176 2.72 -0.18 16.00
CA CYS A 176 2.44 -0.44 14.58
C CYS A 176 2.43 0.86 13.75
N ILE A 177 1.92 1.96 14.31
CA ILE A 177 1.98 3.28 13.68
C ILE A 177 3.44 3.76 13.57
N ASP A 178 4.23 3.57 14.62
CA ASP A 178 5.66 3.88 14.62
C ASP A 178 6.42 3.04 13.55
N PHE A 179 6.13 1.75 13.45
CA PHE A 179 6.65 0.88 12.39
C PHE A 179 6.31 1.39 10.99
N ILE A 180 5.08 1.84 10.74
CA ILE A 180 4.66 2.39 9.46
C ILE A 180 5.44 3.66 9.12
N ASN A 181 5.58 4.56 10.09
CA ASN A 181 6.28 5.84 9.90
C ASN A 181 7.78 5.65 9.63
N ASN A 182 8.36 4.58 10.16
CA ASN A 182 9.78 4.25 10.03
C ASN A 182 10.02 3.03 9.12
N PHE A 183 9.08 2.70 8.24
CA PHE A 183 9.11 1.50 7.43
C PHE A 183 10.40 1.36 6.59
N GLU A 184 10.92 2.48 6.09
CA GLU A 184 12.13 2.52 5.27
C GLU A 184 13.44 2.58 6.10
N ASN A 185 13.34 2.62 7.42
CA ASN A 185 14.51 2.58 8.26
C ASN A 185 15.00 1.12 8.41
N PRO A 186 16.26 0.80 8.02
CA PRO A 186 16.81 -0.56 8.14
C PRO A 186 16.92 -1.03 9.59
N ASP A 187 17.07 -0.12 10.56
CA ASP A 187 17.21 -0.45 11.99
C ASP A 187 15.87 -0.89 12.63
N TYR A 188 14.74 -0.65 11.98
CA TYR A 188 13.45 -1.15 12.46
C TYR A 188 13.28 -2.62 12.13
N HIS A 189 12.92 -3.40 13.15
CA HIS A 189 12.70 -4.83 13.05
C HIS A 189 11.42 -5.17 12.27
N ASN A 190 11.31 -6.42 11.85
CA ASN A 190 10.08 -7.06 11.42
C ASN A 190 9.13 -7.24 12.60
N LEU A 191 7.87 -7.65 12.36
CA LEU A 191 6.89 -7.81 13.44
C LEU A 191 6.45 -9.27 13.58
N LEU A 192 6.40 -9.76 14.81
CA LEU A 192 5.76 -11.02 15.19
C LEU A 192 4.56 -10.74 16.09
N PHE A 193 3.38 -11.10 15.64
CA PHE A 193 2.15 -11.07 16.42
C PHE A 193 1.84 -12.47 16.94
N THR A 194 1.92 -12.67 18.26
CA THR A 194 1.66 -13.94 18.91
C THR A 194 0.50 -13.83 19.90
N GLY A 195 -0.24 -14.90 20.08
CA GLY A 195 -1.38 -14.98 21.02
C GLY A 195 -2.53 -15.80 20.46
N ASN A 196 -3.53 -16.09 21.29
CA ASN A 196 -4.66 -16.92 20.93
C ASN A 196 -5.46 -16.40 19.72
N THR A 197 -6.35 -17.23 19.17
CA THR A 197 -7.25 -16.83 18.10
C THR A 197 -8.25 -15.76 18.56
N GLY A 198 -8.77 -14.96 17.61
CA GLY A 198 -9.82 -13.98 17.89
C GLY A 198 -9.37 -12.72 18.63
N LEU A 199 -8.07 -12.45 18.74
CA LEU A 199 -7.52 -11.29 19.47
C LEU A 199 -7.16 -10.09 18.56
N GLY A 200 -7.47 -10.16 17.28
CA GLY A 200 -7.27 -9.05 16.35
C GLY A 200 -5.90 -8.97 15.67
N LYS A 201 -5.08 -10.03 15.71
CA LYS A 201 -3.77 -10.08 15.02
C LYS A 201 -3.90 -9.79 13.52
N THR A 202 -4.79 -10.52 12.83
CA THR A 202 -5.10 -10.33 11.41
C THR A 202 -5.63 -8.93 11.12
N PHE A 203 -6.51 -8.39 11.99
CA PHE A 203 -7.03 -7.03 11.85
C PHE A 203 -5.91 -5.97 11.89
N ILE A 204 -5.00 -6.07 12.86
CA ILE A 204 -3.85 -5.15 12.96
C ILE A 204 -2.90 -5.30 11.76
N SER A 205 -2.65 -6.53 11.30
CA SER A 205 -1.85 -6.77 10.08
C SER A 205 -2.47 -6.09 8.86
N ASN A 206 -3.80 -6.15 8.71
CA ASN A 206 -4.53 -5.50 7.63
C ASN A 206 -4.55 -3.97 7.78
N CYS A 207 -4.62 -3.43 9.00
CA CYS A 207 -4.45 -2.00 9.23
C CYS A 207 -3.10 -1.48 8.74
N ILE A 208 -2.02 -2.20 9.06
CA ILE A 208 -0.66 -1.86 8.59
C ILE A 208 -0.58 -1.96 7.07
N ALA A 209 -1.10 -3.05 6.48
CA ALA A 209 -1.16 -3.24 5.03
C ALA A 209 -1.85 -2.06 4.33
N ASN A 210 -3.02 -1.66 4.83
CA ASN A 210 -3.80 -0.54 4.28
C ASN A 210 -2.99 0.76 4.25
N GLU A 211 -2.37 1.13 5.38
CA GLU A 211 -1.60 2.37 5.44
C GLU A 211 -0.34 2.32 4.54
N LEU A 212 0.35 1.19 4.48
CA LEU A 212 1.52 1.05 3.61
C LEU A 212 1.13 1.07 2.13
N ILE A 213 -0.01 0.46 1.74
CA ILE A 213 -0.53 0.56 0.36
C ILE A 213 -0.87 2.01 0.01
N LYS A 214 -1.51 2.77 0.91
CA LYS A 214 -1.76 4.21 0.74
C LYS A 214 -0.47 5.00 0.54
N ASN A 215 0.61 4.60 1.23
CA ASN A 215 1.95 5.18 1.10
C ASN A 215 2.72 4.66 -0.14
N GLY A 216 2.07 3.91 -1.03
CA GLY A 216 2.66 3.43 -2.29
C GLY A 216 3.57 2.21 -2.15
N LYS A 217 3.50 1.49 -1.02
CA LYS A 217 4.21 0.22 -0.82
C LYS A 217 3.43 -0.95 -1.37
N ASN A 218 4.12 -1.96 -1.86
CA ASN A 218 3.51 -3.20 -2.30
C ASN A 218 3.44 -4.21 -1.15
N VAL A 219 2.25 -4.74 -0.91
CA VAL A 219 1.99 -5.70 0.17
C VAL A 219 1.55 -7.03 -0.42
N PHE A 220 2.25 -8.08 -0.04
CA PHE A 220 1.87 -9.47 -0.34
C PHE A 220 1.38 -10.14 0.94
N TYR A 221 0.13 -10.56 0.95
CA TYR A 221 -0.51 -11.18 2.11
C TYR A 221 -0.92 -12.62 1.78
N GLN A 222 -0.45 -13.56 2.58
CA GLN A 222 -0.91 -14.96 2.50
C GLN A 222 -0.89 -15.64 3.87
N THR A 223 -1.78 -16.65 4.04
CA THR A 223 -1.67 -17.57 5.17
C THR A 223 -0.47 -18.51 4.96
N ALA A 224 0.17 -18.91 6.05
CA ALA A 224 1.36 -19.76 6.00
C ALA A 224 1.14 -21.07 5.22
N PRO A 225 0.00 -21.79 5.38
CA PRO A 225 -0.26 -23.01 4.58
C PRO A 225 -0.25 -22.74 3.08
N VAL A 226 -1.01 -21.71 2.63
CA VAL A 226 -1.15 -21.38 1.20
C VAL A 226 0.16 -20.87 0.63
N LEU A 227 0.89 -20.02 1.36
CA LEU A 227 2.19 -19.51 0.94
C LEU A 227 3.18 -20.65 0.68
N LEU A 228 3.36 -21.53 1.66
CA LEU A 228 4.35 -22.60 1.58
C LEU A 228 3.99 -23.65 0.52
N GLU A 229 2.71 -23.97 0.36
CA GLU A 229 2.26 -24.85 -0.73
C GLU A 229 2.52 -24.23 -2.09
N SER A 230 2.12 -22.97 -2.28
CA SER A 230 2.36 -22.26 -3.54
C SER A 230 3.85 -22.13 -3.88
N VAL A 231 4.71 -21.90 -2.90
CA VAL A 231 6.17 -21.84 -3.09
C VAL A 231 6.71 -23.18 -3.55
N ILE A 232 6.28 -24.27 -2.90
CA ILE A 232 6.73 -25.64 -3.26
C ILE A 232 6.23 -26.01 -4.67
N ASP A 233 4.96 -25.80 -4.95
CA ASP A 233 4.38 -26.09 -6.26
C ASP A 233 5.07 -25.34 -7.38
N ASN A 234 5.41 -24.05 -7.16
CA ASN A 234 6.16 -23.25 -8.13
C ASN A 234 7.61 -23.74 -8.34
N LYS A 235 8.23 -24.29 -7.30
CA LYS A 235 9.62 -24.79 -7.39
C LYS A 235 9.74 -26.13 -8.10
N PHE A 236 8.77 -27.01 -7.93
CA PHE A 236 8.81 -28.38 -8.44
C PHE A 236 8.00 -28.61 -9.72
N ASN A 237 7.26 -27.64 -10.18
CA ASN A 237 6.50 -27.74 -11.43
C ASN A 237 7.48 -27.78 -12.62
N LYS A 238 7.56 -28.94 -13.31
CA LYS A 238 8.48 -29.16 -14.43
C LYS A 238 8.16 -28.29 -15.66
N TYR A 239 6.97 -27.75 -15.75
CA TYR A 239 6.54 -26.85 -16.83
C TYR A 239 6.51 -25.39 -16.32
N LYS A 240 7.71 -24.82 -16.10
CA LYS A 240 7.83 -23.43 -15.70
C LYS A 240 7.23 -22.50 -16.75
N THR A 241 6.17 -21.84 -16.41
CA THR A 241 5.68 -20.67 -17.14
C THR A 241 6.32 -19.41 -16.58
N SER A 242 6.51 -18.39 -17.40
CA SER A 242 7.07 -17.09 -16.98
C SER A 242 6.32 -16.45 -15.79
N SER A 243 5.08 -16.85 -15.53
CA SER A 243 4.29 -16.41 -14.38
C SER A 243 4.72 -17.04 -13.05
N GLN A 244 5.37 -18.19 -13.07
CA GLN A 244 5.79 -18.92 -11.86
C GLN A 244 7.12 -18.40 -11.30
N ASP A 245 8.05 -18.01 -12.15
CA ASP A 245 9.30 -17.35 -11.72
C ASP A 245 8.98 -15.99 -11.07
N ASN A 246 7.90 -15.34 -11.50
CA ASN A 246 7.44 -14.08 -10.90
C ASN A 246 6.85 -14.25 -9.49
N PHE A 247 6.17 -15.37 -9.16
CA PHE A 247 5.59 -15.58 -7.83
C PHE A 247 6.66 -15.63 -6.74
N TYR A 248 7.66 -16.50 -6.90
CA TYR A 248 8.73 -16.64 -5.91
C TYR A 248 9.53 -15.33 -5.74
N LYS A 249 9.84 -14.68 -6.85
CA LYS A 249 10.46 -13.35 -6.84
C LYS A 249 9.59 -12.32 -6.12
N THR A 250 8.29 -12.32 -6.34
CA THR A 250 7.35 -11.44 -5.65
C THR A 250 7.39 -11.65 -4.14
N VAL A 251 7.35 -12.89 -3.67
CA VAL A 251 7.43 -13.22 -2.23
C VAL A 251 8.73 -12.69 -1.61
N LEU A 252 9.85 -12.75 -2.35
CA LEU A 252 11.15 -12.30 -1.86
C LEU A 252 11.33 -10.77 -1.90
N GLU A 253 10.76 -10.09 -2.90
CA GLU A 253 11.06 -8.67 -3.20
C GLU A 253 9.92 -7.70 -2.86
N THR A 254 8.72 -8.16 -2.48
CA THR A 254 7.65 -7.24 -2.08
C THR A 254 8.07 -6.41 -0.85
N ASP A 255 7.63 -5.14 -0.77
CA ASP A 255 7.99 -4.25 0.34
C ASP A 255 7.58 -4.86 1.68
N LEU A 256 6.32 -5.27 1.82
CA LEU A 256 5.80 -5.96 2.99
C LEU A 256 5.27 -7.36 2.63
N LEU A 257 5.78 -8.38 3.29
CA LEU A 257 5.21 -9.73 3.30
C LEU A 257 4.46 -9.96 4.60
N ILE A 258 3.19 -10.37 4.52
CA ILE A 258 2.40 -10.81 5.68
C ILE A 258 2.18 -12.32 5.58
N ILE A 259 2.72 -13.05 6.55
CA ILE A 259 2.54 -14.49 6.74
C ILE A 259 1.57 -14.67 7.90
N ASP A 260 0.30 -14.93 7.60
CA ASP A 260 -0.73 -15.08 8.62
C ASP A 260 -0.93 -16.54 9.03
N ASP A 261 -1.32 -16.74 10.28
CA ASP A 261 -1.61 -18.03 10.88
C ASP A 261 -0.46 -19.07 10.78
N LEU A 262 0.80 -18.61 10.99
CA LEU A 262 1.94 -19.52 11.09
C LEU A 262 1.72 -20.52 12.23
N GLY A 263 1.88 -21.80 11.95
CA GLY A 263 1.62 -22.91 12.89
C GLY A 263 0.37 -23.72 12.58
N THR A 264 -0.34 -23.38 11.49
CA THR A 264 -1.53 -24.14 11.04
C THR A 264 -1.23 -25.05 9.85
N GLU A 265 -0.05 -24.92 9.26
CA GLU A 265 0.41 -25.77 8.16
C GLU A 265 0.91 -27.14 8.61
N CYS A 266 0.75 -28.13 7.75
CA CYS A 266 1.43 -29.41 7.91
C CYS A 266 2.92 -29.26 7.57
N LEU A 267 3.79 -29.26 8.58
CA LEU A 267 5.22 -29.09 8.42
C LEU A 267 5.89 -30.34 7.83
N ASN A 268 6.83 -30.12 6.93
CA ASN A 268 7.82 -31.08 6.47
C ASN A 268 9.16 -30.38 6.24
N SER A 269 10.23 -31.13 6.03
CA SER A 269 11.58 -30.61 5.88
C SER A 269 11.69 -29.59 4.72
N MET A 270 10.89 -29.77 3.66
CA MET A 270 10.87 -28.91 2.50
C MET A 270 10.23 -27.56 2.83
N LYS A 271 9.05 -27.54 3.50
CA LYS A 271 8.37 -26.32 3.97
C LYS A 271 9.25 -25.52 4.94
N LEU A 272 9.94 -26.22 5.85
CA LEU A 272 10.88 -25.58 6.79
C LEU A 272 12.05 -24.95 6.06
N SER A 273 12.64 -25.64 5.07
CA SER A 273 13.74 -25.10 4.27
C SER A 273 13.31 -23.88 3.45
N GLU A 274 12.12 -23.91 2.85
CA GLU A 274 11.61 -22.77 2.08
C GLU A 274 11.27 -21.59 2.98
N LEU A 275 10.61 -21.81 4.13
CA LEU A 275 10.36 -20.75 5.10
C LEU A 275 11.65 -20.09 5.55
N PHE A 276 12.66 -20.87 5.92
CA PHE A 276 13.98 -20.33 6.27
C PHE A 276 14.57 -19.50 5.12
N THR A 277 14.50 -20.00 3.89
CA THR A 277 15.04 -19.31 2.71
C THR A 277 14.33 -17.97 2.50
N ILE A 278 13.00 -17.94 2.60
CA ILE A 278 12.20 -16.71 2.47
C ILE A 278 12.61 -15.70 3.53
N LEU A 279 12.58 -16.08 4.81
CA LEU A 279 12.88 -15.17 5.90
C LEU A 279 14.33 -14.66 5.82
N ASN A 280 15.28 -15.55 5.57
CA ASN A 280 16.70 -15.18 5.50
C ASN A 280 17.00 -14.28 4.29
N THR A 281 16.45 -14.59 3.12
CA THR A 281 16.67 -13.79 1.90
C THR A 281 16.10 -12.38 2.07
N ARG A 282 14.90 -12.25 2.64
CA ARG A 282 14.30 -10.96 2.90
C ARG A 282 15.08 -10.13 3.91
N LEU A 283 15.64 -10.76 4.94
CA LEU A 283 16.55 -10.08 5.88
C LEU A 283 17.85 -9.58 5.23
N LEU A 284 18.38 -10.32 4.26
CA LEU A 284 19.62 -9.96 3.56
C LEU A 284 19.43 -8.92 2.45
N ASN A 285 18.21 -8.74 1.94
CA ASN A 285 17.91 -7.78 0.86
C ASN A 285 17.91 -6.31 1.33
N LEU A 286 18.15 -6.04 2.58
CA LEU A 286 18.20 -4.70 3.16
C LEU A 286 19.15 -3.72 2.43
N ASN A 287 20.19 -4.23 1.77
CA ASN A 287 21.20 -3.40 1.10
C ASN A 287 20.73 -2.83 -0.26
N ASN A 288 19.78 -3.48 -0.91
CA ASN A 288 19.30 -3.09 -2.25
C ASN A 288 17.87 -2.53 -2.22
N HIS A 289 17.05 -3.02 -1.31
CA HIS A 289 15.66 -2.67 -1.17
C HIS A 289 15.18 -3.10 0.22
N ILE A 290 14.54 -2.20 0.95
CA ILE A 290 14.06 -2.51 2.29
C ILE A 290 12.80 -3.36 2.17
N THR A 291 12.89 -4.59 2.68
CA THR A 291 11.76 -5.50 2.80
C THR A 291 11.46 -5.77 4.26
N LYS A 292 10.19 -5.73 4.64
CA LYS A 292 9.73 -6.05 6.00
C LYS A 292 8.76 -7.23 5.96
N THR A 293 8.72 -7.99 7.02
CA THR A 293 7.85 -9.16 7.16
C THR A 293 7.05 -9.07 8.45
N ILE A 294 5.76 -9.30 8.37
CA ILE A 294 4.87 -9.50 9.52
C ILE A 294 4.50 -10.98 9.58
N ILE A 295 4.64 -11.59 10.74
CA ILE A 295 4.19 -12.95 10.98
C ILE A 295 3.13 -12.89 12.06
N SER A 296 1.97 -13.52 11.85
CA SER A 296 1.01 -13.79 12.91
C SER A 296 0.97 -15.28 13.24
N THR A 297 0.81 -15.61 14.50
CA THR A 297 0.80 -17.00 14.98
C THR A 297 0.04 -17.15 16.28
N ASN A 298 -0.46 -18.35 16.53
CA ASN A 298 -0.99 -18.74 17.85
C ASN A 298 0.08 -19.42 18.73
N LEU A 299 1.27 -19.64 18.17
CA LEU A 299 2.37 -20.25 18.90
C LEU A 299 3.10 -19.20 19.74
N ASN A 300 3.54 -19.58 20.95
CA ASN A 300 4.51 -18.80 21.69
C ASN A 300 5.93 -19.01 21.12
N ILE A 301 6.88 -18.17 21.53
CA ILE A 301 8.24 -18.22 21.00
C ILE A 301 8.93 -19.58 21.23
N ASN A 302 8.69 -20.22 22.38
CA ASN A 302 9.27 -21.54 22.67
C ASN A 302 8.73 -22.61 21.71
N ASN A 303 7.45 -22.55 21.38
CA ASN A 303 6.83 -23.47 20.42
C ASN A 303 7.32 -23.19 18.99
N ILE A 304 7.64 -21.95 18.65
CA ILE A 304 8.27 -21.64 17.36
C ILE A 304 9.65 -22.31 17.27
N PHE A 305 10.51 -22.18 18.30
CA PHE A 305 11.80 -22.87 18.34
C PHE A 305 11.64 -24.39 18.22
N LYS A 306 10.65 -24.97 18.90
CA LYS A 306 10.41 -26.40 18.87
C LYS A 306 9.91 -26.92 17.52
N ASN A 307 8.99 -26.19 16.87
CA ASN A 307 8.29 -26.65 15.67
C ASN A 307 9.01 -26.27 14.37
N TYR A 308 9.77 -25.13 14.37
CA TYR A 308 10.35 -24.54 13.13
C TYR A 308 11.88 -24.64 13.08
N GLU A 309 12.49 -25.46 13.88
CA GLU A 309 13.94 -25.57 14.03
C GLU A 309 14.59 -24.29 14.64
N GLU A 310 15.73 -24.49 15.27
CA GLU A 310 16.48 -23.43 15.96
C GLU A 310 16.85 -22.27 15.02
N ARG A 311 17.21 -22.55 13.78
CA ARG A 311 17.65 -21.54 12.81
C ARG A 311 16.54 -20.53 12.44
N ILE A 312 15.27 -20.98 12.34
CA ILE A 312 14.13 -20.08 12.09
C ILE A 312 13.79 -19.32 13.37
N GLY A 313 13.72 -20.02 14.51
CA GLY A 313 13.48 -19.38 15.80
C GLY A 313 14.50 -18.30 16.13
N SER A 314 15.79 -18.54 15.86
CA SER A 314 16.85 -17.56 16.05
C SER A 314 16.71 -16.33 15.13
N ARG A 315 16.28 -16.48 13.87
CA ARG A 315 16.01 -15.34 12.98
C ARG A 315 14.84 -14.51 13.51
N ILE A 316 13.78 -15.16 13.95
CA ILE A 316 12.62 -14.47 14.51
C ILE A 316 13.02 -13.74 15.80
N ALA A 317 13.71 -14.39 16.72
CA ALA A 317 14.12 -13.77 17.99
C ALA A 317 15.09 -12.61 17.80
N GLY A 318 15.96 -12.66 16.78
CA GLY A 318 16.99 -11.64 16.56
C GLY A 318 16.55 -10.45 15.70
N PHE A 319 15.50 -10.58 14.87
CA PHE A 319 15.16 -9.59 13.86
C PHE A 319 13.67 -9.21 13.83
N TYR A 320 12.89 -9.65 14.82
CA TYR A 320 11.47 -9.33 14.92
C TYR A 320 11.14 -8.76 16.31
N ASP A 321 10.38 -7.68 16.32
CA ASP A 321 9.72 -7.20 17.52
C ASP A 321 8.50 -8.07 17.80
N ILE A 322 8.45 -8.64 19.01
CA ILE A 322 7.44 -9.62 19.38
C ILE A 322 6.36 -8.95 20.21
N TYR A 323 5.13 -8.97 19.69
CA TYR A 323 3.95 -8.43 20.34
C TYR A 323 3.00 -9.55 20.75
N TYR A 324 2.75 -9.64 22.05
CA TYR A 324 1.86 -10.64 22.64
C TYR A 324 0.44 -10.10 22.75
N PHE A 325 -0.49 -10.72 22.05
CA PHE A 325 -1.91 -10.44 22.12
C PHE A 325 -2.56 -11.35 23.15
N PHE A 326 -3.29 -10.78 24.09
CA PHE A 326 -4.02 -11.53 25.11
C PHE A 326 -5.37 -10.90 25.41
N GLY A 327 -6.28 -11.68 25.96
CA GLY A 327 -7.66 -11.30 26.25
C GLY A 327 -8.62 -12.43 25.91
N ASP A 328 -9.91 -12.12 25.94
CA ASP A 328 -10.98 -13.01 25.52
C ASP A 328 -11.18 -12.93 24.00
N ASP A 329 -11.61 -14.03 23.38
CA ASP A 329 -11.90 -14.06 21.95
C ASP A 329 -13.03 -13.06 21.59
N LEU A 330 -12.68 -12.07 20.78
CA LEU A 330 -13.58 -10.97 20.40
C LEU A 330 -14.77 -11.42 19.56
N ARG A 331 -14.70 -12.60 18.93
CA ARG A 331 -15.78 -13.15 18.10
C ARG A 331 -16.99 -13.54 18.94
N PHE A 332 -16.80 -13.86 20.22
CA PHE A 332 -17.88 -14.23 21.14
C PHE A 332 -18.48 -13.04 21.90
N ARG A 333 -17.89 -11.85 21.79
CA ARG A 333 -18.51 -10.65 22.35
C ARG A 333 -19.68 -10.26 21.45
N LYS A 334 -20.89 -10.44 21.94
CA LYS A 334 -22.12 -9.95 21.27
C LYS A 334 -21.94 -8.48 20.94
N LYS A 335 -22.23 -8.15 19.67
CA LYS A 335 -22.33 -6.77 19.19
C LYS A 335 -23.33 -5.96 19.98
#